data_2160ee1e8965b03652b290f9382f1b9e
#
_entry.id   2160ee1e8965b03652b290f9382f1b9e
#
_cell.length_a   1.000
_cell.length_b   1.000
_cell.length_c   1.000
_cell.angle_alpha   90.00
_cell.angle_beta   90.00
_cell.angle_gamma   90.00
#
_symmetry.space_group_name_H-M   'P 1'
#
loop_
_entity.id
_entity.type
_entity.pdbx_description
1 polymer ?
#
loop_
_entity_poly.entity_id
_entity_poly.type
_entity_poly.pdbx_seq_one_letter_code
_entity_poly.pdbx_strand_id
1 'polypeptide(L)'
;MAKSAKELKSMTLKEFEKAAEQFDNDDPSVYNMCRKDYPDILAELEKEEFTDVLDAGCGTGAVIALLAEKYPGKHYTGIDLSPKMIEVASAKKTENAVFVCGDCENLPFEDNSFDAITCSMSFHHYPHPVDFFRSCGRVLRPGGRLIIRDMTAGPIKLKLINAVEIPLVHLLGKGDVACYGRKDFERFCRESGLKLELFEQRKGFRLHSVMRKSV
;
A
#
# COMPACT_ATOMS: atom_id res chain seq x y z
N MET A 1 10.05 -23.25 -10.78
CA MET A 1 10.74 -22.02 -11.23
C MET A 1 10.09 -20.83 -10.55
N ALA A 2 10.87 -19.83 -10.14
CA ALA A 2 10.33 -18.61 -9.60
C ALA A 2 9.55 -17.85 -10.71
N LYS A 3 8.40 -17.26 -10.35
CA LYS A 3 7.59 -16.48 -11.28
C LYS A 3 8.27 -15.14 -11.60
N SER A 4 8.12 -14.66 -12.81
CA SER A 4 8.57 -13.32 -13.21
C SER A 4 7.69 -12.22 -12.58
N ALA A 5 8.22 -11.01 -12.46
CA ALA A 5 7.46 -9.86 -11.97
C ALA A 5 6.16 -9.62 -12.78
N LYS A 6 6.24 -9.80 -14.10
CA LYS A 6 5.08 -9.69 -14.99
C LYS A 6 4.00 -10.73 -14.68
N GLU A 7 4.40 -11.97 -14.40
CA GLU A 7 3.47 -13.03 -14.02
C GLU A 7 2.81 -12.74 -12.66
N LEU A 8 3.60 -12.29 -11.67
CA LEU A 8 3.08 -11.92 -10.35
C LEU A 8 2.08 -10.77 -10.45
N LYS A 9 2.41 -9.67 -11.14
CA LYS A 9 1.47 -8.56 -11.39
C LYS A 9 0.21 -9.01 -12.11
N SER A 10 0.32 -9.90 -13.08
CA SER A 10 -0.85 -10.47 -13.78
C SER A 10 -1.74 -11.31 -12.87
N MET A 11 -1.15 -12.03 -11.90
CA MET A 11 -1.91 -12.80 -10.91
C MET A 11 -2.64 -11.87 -9.95
N THR A 12 -1.93 -10.88 -9.39
CA THR A 12 -2.50 -9.83 -8.54
C THR A 12 -3.67 -9.13 -9.25
N LEU A 13 -3.47 -8.69 -10.49
CA LEU A 13 -4.51 -8.03 -11.27
C LEU A 13 -5.76 -8.90 -11.42
N LYS A 14 -5.62 -10.16 -11.82
CA LYS A 14 -6.76 -11.10 -11.98
C LYS A 14 -7.49 -11.35 -10.66
N GLU A 15 -6.77 -11.44 -9.56
CA GLU A 15 -7.34 -11.62 -8.22
C GLU A 15 -8.23 -10.44 -7.85
N PHE A 16 -7.71 -9.22 -7.96
CA PHE A 16 -8.41 -8.02 -7.54
C PHE A 16 -9.50 -7.59 -8.53
N GLU A 17 -9.34 -7.81 -9.83
CA GLU A 17 -10.45 -7.62 -10.80
C GLU A 17 -11.66 -8.50 -10.47
N LYS A 18 -11.44 -9.75 -10.05
CA LYS A 18 -12.51 -10.65 -9.65
C LYS A 18 -13.16 -10.24 -8.33
N ALA A 19 -12.39 -9.65 -7.42
CA ALA A 19 -12.86 -9.26 -6.10
C ALA A 19 -13.53 -7.88 -6.09
N ALA A 20 -13.28 -7.01 -7.05
CA ALA A 20 -13.60 -5.58 -7.00
C ALA A 20 -15.07 -5.26 -6.64
N GLU A 21 -16.03 -5.92 -7.27
CA GLU A 21 -17.47 -5.66 -7.04
C GLU A 21 -17.96 -6.11 -5.65
N GLN A 22 -17.26 -7.07 -5.04
CA GLN A 22 -17.62 -7.65 -3.75
C GLN A 22 -16.69 -7.20 -2.62
N PHE A 23 -15.64 -6.42 -2.95
CA PHE A 23 -14.57 -6.08 -2.02
C PHE A 23 -15.06 -5.27 -0.81
N ASP A 24 -16.07 -4.42 -1.00
CA ASP A 24 -16.67 -3.61 0.06
C ASP A 24 -17.84 -4.30 0.77
N ASN A 25 -18.30 -5.44 0.27
CA ASN A 25 -19.35 -6.19 0.92
C ASN A 25 -18.82 -6.81 2.23
N ASP A 26 -19.71 -6.99 3.22
CA ASP A 26 -19.38 -7.53 4.54
C ASP A 26 -18.87 -8.99 4.56
N ASP A 27 -18.30 -9.47 3.46
CA ASP A 27 -17.62 -10.75 3.42
C ASP A 27 -16.39 -10.71 4.35
N PRO A 28 -16.32 -11.59 5.37
CA PRO A 28 -15.41 -11.45 6.50
C PRO A 28 -13.92 -11.66 6.17
N SER A 29 -13.54 -12.02 4.95
CA SER A 29 -12.20 -12.55 4.73
C SER A 29 -11.09 -11.52 4.49
N VAL A 30 -11.18 -10.65 3.47
CA VAL A 30 -10.08 -9.74 3.10
C VAL A 30 -10.37 -8.30 3.53
N TYR A 31 -11.55 -7.79 3.23
CA TYR A 31 -11.92 -6.41 3.54
C TYR A 31 -11.90 -6.10 5.05
N ASN A 32 -12.44 -7.00 5.88
CA ASN A 32 -12.36 -6.86 7.34
C ASN A 32 -10.93 -6.87 7.89
N MET A 33 -10.00 -7.49 7.19
CA MET A 33 -8.59 -7.48 7.55
C MET A 33 -7.96 -6.12 7.25
N CYS A 34 -8.27 -5.51 6.11
CA CYS A 34 -7.81 -4.17 5.73
C CYS A 34 -8.36 -3.09 6.66
N ARG A 35 -9.66 -3.12 6.97
CA ARG A 35 -10.33 -2.15 7.86
C ARG A 35 -9.66 -1.97 9.22
N LYS A 36 -9.02 -3.01 9.74
CA LYS A 36 -8.30 -2.96 11.03
C LYS A 36 -7.09 -2.02 11.02
N ASP A 37 -6.58 -1.68 9.84
CA ASP A 37 -5.44 -0.79 9.69
C ASP A 37 -5.82 0.68 9.60
N TYR A 38 -7.04 0.99 9.19
CA TYR A 38 -7.47 2.36 8.93
C TYR A 38 -7.34 3.30 10.12
N PRO A 39 -7.73 2.92 11.37
CA PRO A 39 -7.52 3.78 12.53
C PRO A 39 -6.05 4.15 12.76
N ASP A 40 -5.15 3.21 12.53
CA ASP A 40 -3.70 3.45 12.68
C ASP A 40 -3.15 4.38 11.59
N ILE A 41 -3.67 4.29 10.36
CA ILE A 41 -3.31 5.20 9.25
C ILE A 41 -3.77 6.62 9.59
N LEU A 42 -5.03 6.78 10.02
CA LEU A 42 -5.56 8.08 10.40
C LEU A 42 -4.76 8.69 11.56
N ALA A 43 -4.52 7.92 12.62
CA ALA A 43 -3.74 8.38 13.76
C ALA A 43 -2.29 8.76 13.40
N GLU A 44 -1.70 8.10 12.40
CA GLU A 44 -0.36 8.44 11.94
C GLU A 44 -0.38 9.73 11.11
N LEU A 45 -1.37 9.91 10.24
CA LEU A 45 -1.53 11.14 9.45
C LEU A 45 -1.77 12.37 10.35
N GLU A 46 -2.54 12.22 11.42
CA GLU A 46 -2.86 13.28 12.39
C GLU A 46 -1.66 13.86 13.16
N LYS A 47 -0.53 13.15 13.17
CA LYS A 47 0.66 13.63 13.89
C LYS A 47 1.28 14.88 13.28
N GLU A 48 1.02 15.16 12.02
CA GLU A 48 1.57 16.29 11.29
C GLU A 48 0.56 16.82 10.25
N GLU A 49 0.65 18.11 9.96
CA GLU A 49 -0.18 18.74 8.93
C GLU A 49 0.05 18.08 7.55
N PHE A 50 -1.03 17.95 6.80
CA PHE A 50 -1.01 17.46 5.42
C PHE A 50 -2.10 18.15 4.60
N THR A 51 -1.92 18.20 3.30
CA THR A 51 -2.89 18.73 2.34
C THR A 51 -3.15 17.74 1.22
N ASP A 52 -2.09 17.19 0.64
CA ASP A 52 -2.16 16.27 -0.50
C ASP A 52 -1.71 14.87 -0.06
N VAL A 53 -2.62 13.89 -0.14
CA VAL A 53 -2.37 12.50 0.24
C VAL A 53 -2.54 11.58 -0.96
N LEU A 54 -1.57 10.69 -1.15
CA LEU A 54 -1.65 9.56 -2.09
C LEU A 54 -1.95 8.26 -1.32
N ASP A 55 -2.93 7.50 -1.76
CA ASP A 55 -3.15 6.11 -1.31
C ASP A 55 -2.68 5.14 -2.39
N ALA A 56 -1.56 4.46 -2.15
CA ALA A 56 -0.90 3.55 -3.08
C ALA A 56 -1.42 2.12 -2.89
N GLY A 57 -2.03 1.56 -3.94
CA GLY A 57 -2.82 0.34 -3.87
C GLY A 57 -4.16 0.60 -3.18
N CYS A 58 -4.86 1.64 -3.62
CA CYS A 58 -6.06 2.17 -2.95
C CYS A 58 -7.29 1.24 -3.03
N GLY A 59 -7.24 0.21 -3.87
CA GLY A 59 -8.38 -0.68 -4.09
C GLY A 59 -9.64 0.11 -4.47
N THR A 60 -10.71 -0.15 -3.76
CA THR A 60 -12.00 0.54 -3.92
C THR A 60 -12.06 1.94 -3.27
N GLY A 61 -10.94 2.49 -2.81
CA GLY A 61 -10.85 3.85 -2.24
C GLY A 61 -11.37 3.98 -0.80
N ALA A 62 -11.40 2.90 -0.03
CA ALA A 62 -11.98 2.92 1.32
C ALA A 62 -11.23 3.81 2.31
N VAL A 63 -9.88 3.85 2.24
CA VAL A 63 -9.06 4.75 3.07
C VAL A 63 -9.33 6.21 2.72
N ILE A 64 -9.38 6.52 1.43
CA ILE A 64 -9.66 7.87 0.92
C ILE A 64 -11.06 8.33 1.34
N ALA A 65 -12.07 7.47 1.27
CA ALA A 65 -13.43 7.81 1.70
C ALA A 65 -13.46 8.23 3.17
N LEU A 66 -12.79 7.50 4.06
CA LEU A 66 -12.68 7.84 5.48
C LEU A 66 -11.91 9.16 5.71
N LEU A 67 -10.82 9.38 4.95
CA LEU A 67 -10.05 10.60 5.05
C LEU A 67 -10.83 11.82 4.56
N ALA A 68 -11.55 11.71 3.45
CA ALA A 68 -12.35 12.79 2.89
C ALA A 68 -13.54 13.16 3.80
N GLU A 69 -14.18 12.18 4.44
CA GLU A 69 -15.21 12.43 5.46
C GLU A 69 -14.65 13.19 6.67
N LYS A 70 -13.48 12.77 7.14
CA LYS A 70 -12.86 13.37 8.35
C LYS A 70 -12.18 14.72 8.09
N TYR A 71 -11.61 14.90 6.89
CA TYR A 71 -10.83 16.09 6.49
C TYR A 71 -11.28 16.61 5.11
N PRO A 72 -12.48 17.18 4.99
CA PRO A 72 -13.06 17.55 3.69
C PRO A 72 -12.32 18.66 2.93
N GLY A 73 -11.40 19.39 3.58
CA GLY A 73 -10.60 20.43 2.93
C GLY A 73 -9.26 19.97 2.36
N LYS A 74 -8.99 18.66 2.31
CA LYS A 74 -7.74 18.08 1.81
C LYS A 74 -7.94 17.47 0.42
N HIS A 75 -6.84 17.15 -0.27
CA HIS A 75 -6.87 16.53 -1.60
C HIS A 75 -6.38 15.08 -1.50
N TYR A 76 -7.06 14.21 -2.20
CA TYR A 76 -6.79 12.78 -2.17
C TYR A 76 -6.58 12.23 -3.57
N THR A 77 -5.54 11.43 -3.73
CA THR A 77 -5.29 10.68 -4.94
C THR A 77 -5.18 9.21 -4.59
N GLY A 78 -5.94 8.36 -5.28
CA GLY A 78 -5.81 6.90 -5.19
C GLY A 78 -5.17 6.34 -6.45
N ILE A 79 -4.26 5.39 -6.31
CA ILE A 79 -3.72 4.64 -7.44
C ILE A 79 -3.83 3.14 -7.18
N ASP A 80 -4.28 2.40 -8.18
CA ASP A 80 -4.35 0.94 -8.12
C ASP A 80 -4.04 0.33 -9.49
N LEU A 81 -3.49 -0.87 -9.51
CA LEU A 81 -3.17 -1.61 -10.73
C LEU A 81 -4.43 -2.11 -11.46
N SER A 82 -5.52 -2.34 -10.74
CA SER A 82 -6.76 -2.89 -11.26
C SER A 82 -7.69 -1.79 -11.78
N PRO A 83 -8.00 -1.76 -13.10
CA PRO A 83 -9.01 -0.86 -13.67
C PRO A 83 -10.37 -0.99 -12.98
N LYS A 84 -10.78 -2.21 -12.62
CA LYS A 84 -12.06 -2.45 -11.93
C LYS A 84 -12.10 -1.87 -10.52
N MET A 85 -11.00 -1.96 -9.75
CA MET A 85 -10.91 -1.30 -8.44
C MET A 85 -11.08 0.21 -8.59
N ILE A 86 -10.43 0.81 -9.58
CA ILE A 86 -10.53 2.26 -9.88
C ILE A 86 -11.94 2.64 -10.33
N GLU A 87 -12.61 1.80 -11.13
CA GLU A 87 -14.01 2.01 -11.52
C GLU A 87 -14.93 2.07 -10.29
N VAL A 88 -14.81 1.10 -9.38
CA VAL A 88 -15.60 1.05 -8.13
C VAL A 88 -15.27 2.25 -7.23
N ALA A 89 -13.99 2.59 -7.07
CA ALA A 89 -13.56 3.74 -6.27
C ALA A 89 -14.15 5.06 -6.83
N SER A 90 -14.06 5.26 -8.14
CA SER A 90 -14.56 6.46 -8.83
C SER A 90 -16.08 6.59 -8.76
N ALA A 91 -16.80 5.45 -8.78
CA ALA A 91 -18.27 5.43 -8.69
C ALA A 91 -18.80 5.96 -7.34
N LYS A 92 -17.99 5.94 -6.29
CA LYS A 92 -18.33 6.49 -4.95
C LYS A 92 -18.41 8.01 -4.93
N LYS A 93 -17.84 8.70 -5.93
CA LYS A 93 -17.84 10.17 -6.06
C LYS A 93 -17.37 10.88 -4.79
N THR A 94 -16.31 10.32 -4.15
CA THR A 94 -15.70 10.91 -2.97
C THR A 94 -15.20 12.31 -3.29
N GLU A 95 -15.62 13.29 -2.50
CA GLU A 95 -15.27 14.70 -2.70
C GLU A 95 -13.75 14.90 -2.58
N ASN A 96 -13.17 15.77 -3.42
CA ASN A 96 -11.73 16.07 -3.46
C ASN A 96 -10.82 14.84 -3.67
N ALA A 97 -11.35 13.77 -4.26
CA ALA A 97 -10.62 12.56 -4.56
C ALA A 97 -10.52 12.30 -6.07
N VAL A 98 -9.33 11.89 -6.51
CA VAL A 98 -9.04 11.46 -7.88
C VAL A 98 -8.49 10.05 -7.83
N PHE A 99 -8.97 9.17 -8.72
CA PHE A 99 -8.51 7.78 -8.81
C PHE A 99 -7.87 7.50 -10.16
N VAL A 100 -6.68 6.89 -10.14
CA VAL A 100 -5.84 6.64 -11.32
C VAL A 100 -5.49 5.16 -11.41
N CYS A 101 -5.68 4.56 -12.59
CA CYS A 101 -5.18 3.22 -12.84
C CYS A 101 -3.68 3.29 -13.18
N GLY A 102 -2.86 2.59 -12.41
CA GLY A 102 -1.40 2.64 -12.60
C GLY A 102 -0.62 1.72 -11.69
N ASP A 103 0.68 1.67 -11.92
CA ASP A 103 1.63 0.84 -11.20
C ASP A 103 2.31 1.64 -10.08
N CYS A 104 2.15 1.21 -8.83
CA CYS A 104 2.78 1.86 -7.68
C CYS A 104 4.31 1.81 -7.70
N GLU A 105 4.90 0.86 -8.42
CA GLU A 105 6.37 0.80 -8.61
C GLU A 105 6.88 1.89 -9.58
N ASN A 106 5.97 2.53 -10.34
CA ASN A 106 6.28 3.62 -11.26
C ASN A 106 5.17 4.67 -11.24
N LEU A 107 5.07 5.43 -10.15
CA LEU A 107 4.01 6.41 -9.91
C LEU A 107 3.99 7.50 -11.01
N PRO A 108 2.85 7.73 -11.71
CA PRO A 108 2.76 8.67 -12.82
C PRO A 108 2.45 10.11 -12.34
N PHE A 109 3.06 10.53 -11.24
CA PHE A 109 2.88 11.86 -10.66
C PHE A 109 4.16 12.68 -10.70
N GLU A 110 4.04 13.99 -10.61
CA GLU A 110 5.18 14.89 -10.57
C GLU A 110 5.97 14.75 -9.27
N ASP A 111 7.22 15.20 -9.29
CA ASP A 111 8.08 15.23 -8.12
C ASP A 111 7.50 16.17 -7.06
N ASN A 112 7.61 15.80 -5.78
CA ASN A 112 7.20 16.65 -4.65
C ASN A 112 5.71 17.04 -4.68
N SER A 113 4.82 16.13 -5.07
CA SER A 113 3.37 16.37 -5.17
C SER A 113 2.60 16.10 -3.88
N PHE A 114 3.10 15.22 -3.01
CA PHE A 114 2.35 14.73 -1.85
C PHE A 114 3.06 14.99 -0.52
N ASP A 115 2.28 15.32 0.51
CA ASP A 115 2.75 15.44 1.90
C ASP A 115 2.84 14.09 2.59
N ALA A 116 1.92 13.18 2.23
CA ALA A 116 1.91 11.82 2.75
C ALA A 116 1.47 10.81 1.69
N ILE A 117 2.03 9.60 1.79
CA ILE A 117 1.60 8.43 1.03
C ILE A 117 1.17 7.36 2.03
N THR A 118 -0.01 6.79 1.83
CA THR A 118 -0.48 5.60 2.55
C THR A 118 -0.38 4.38 1.65
N CYS A 119 -0.11 3.21 2.23
CA CYS A 119 -0.16 1.93 1.54
C CYS A 119 -0.66 0.88 2.53
N SER A 120 -1.88 0.39 2.32
CA SER A 120 -2.55 -0.53 3.23
C SER A 120 -2.81 -1.88 2.57
N MET A 121 -2.23 -2.96 3.11
CA MET A 121 -2.43 -4.33 2.63
C MET A 121 -2.24 -4.49 1.11
N SER A 122 -1.20 -3.84 0.58
CA SER A 122 -0.89 -3.82 -0.85
C SER A 122 0.58 -4.06 -1.16
N PHE A 123 1.49 -3.61 -0.27
CA PHE A 123 2.94 -3.65 -0.51
C PHE A 123 3.49 -5.07 -0.70
N HIS A 124 2.91 -6.07 -0.06
CA HIS A 124 3.31 -7.48 -0.22
C HIS A 124 3.03 -8.06 -1.63
N HIS A 125 2.31 -7.34 -2.49
CA HIS A 125 2.09 -7.68 -3.90
C HIS A 125 3.12 -7.08 -4.87
N TYR A 126 4.08 -6.27 -4.40
CA TYR A 126 4.99 -5.53 -5.29
C TYR A 126 6.28 -6.32 -5.56
N PRO A 127 6.52 -6.78 -6.81
CA PRO A 127 7.72 -7.55 -7.18
C PRO A 127 9.02 -6.75 -7.07
N HIS A 128 8.98 -5.43 -7.22
CA HIS A 128 10.15 -4.55 -7.16
C HIS A 128 9.99 -3.52 -6.02
N PRO A 129 10.09 -3.96 -4.74
CA PRO A 129 9.83 -3.09 -3.59
C PRO A 129 10.74 -1.85 -3.53
N VAL A 130 11.96 -1.94 -4.04
CA VAL A 130 12.88 -0.79 -4.10
C VAL A 130 12.38 0.27 -5.07
N ASP A 131 11.79 -0.14 -6.20
CA ASP A 131 11.26 0.80 -7.19
C ASP A 131 10.02 1.52 -6.66
N PHE A 132 9.16 0.81 -5.88
CA PHE A 132 8.07 1.43 -5.14
C PHE A 132 8.59 2.50 -4.16
N PHE A 133 9.61 2.17 -3.34
CA PHE A 133 10.19 3.12 -2.39
C PHE A 133 10.82 4.33 -3.09
N ARG A 134 11.54 4.12 -4.21
CA ARG A 134 12.12 5.20 -5.03
C ARG A 134 11.02 6.09 -5.60
N SER A 135 9.97 5.49 -6.12
CA SER A 135 8.82 6.20 -6.69
C SER A 135 8.12 7.05 -5.63
N CYS A 136 7.89 6.48 -4.42
CA CYS A 136 7.36 7.23 -3.29
C CYS A 136 8.30 8.37 -2.86
N GLY A 137 9.61 8.11 -2.74
CA GLY A 137 10.60 9.13 -2.39
C GLY A 137 10.65 10.29 -3.39
N ARG A 138 10.43 10.02 -4.68
CA ARG A 138 10.37 11.04 -5.72
C ARG A 138 9.15 11.95 -5.58
N VAL A 139 7.95 11.36 -5.44
CA VAL A 139 6.70 12.12 -5.43
C VAL A 139 6.37 12.76 -4.07
N LEU A 140 6.97 12.31 -2.97
CA LEU A 140 6.86 12.97 -1.67
C LEU A 140 7.55 14.33 -1.69
N ARG A 141 6.97 15.30 -1.04
CA ARG A 141 7.63 16.59 -0.70
C ARG A 141 8.77 16.37 0.29
N PRO A 142 9.79 17.26 0.35
CA PRO A 142 10.76 17.24 1.44
C PRO A 142 10.06 17.23 2.81
N GLY A 143 10.46 16.31 3.70
CA GLY A 143 9.79 16.08 4.97
C GLY A 143 8.53 15.20 4.90
N GLY A 144 8.03 14.89 3.73
CA GLY A 144 6.83 14.05 3.54
C GLY A 144 7.04 12.61 3.97
N ARG A 145 5.94 11.90 4.25
CA ARG A 145 5.95 10.59 4.90
C ARG A 145 5.30 9.50 4.05
N LEU A 146 5.93 8.31 4.02
CA LEU A 146 5.33 7.07 3.53
C LEU A 146 4.91 6.22 4.74
N ILE A 147 3.63 5.89 4.83
CA ILE A 147 3.01 5.10 5.90
C ILE A 147 2.56 3.77 5.32
N ILE A 148 3.16 2.67 5.77
CA ILE A 148 2.81 1.33 5.31
C ILE A 148 2.15 0.54 6.44
N ARG A 149 0.96 0.01 6.15
CA ARG A 149 0.25 -0.98 6.95
C ARG A 149 0.17 -2.27 6.13
N ASP A 150 0.82 -3.33 6.61
CA ASP A 150 0.91 -4.59 5.86
C ASP A 150 1.12 -5.79 6.80
N MET A 151 1.61 -6.89 6.27
CA MET A 151 1.95 -8.09 7.03
C MET A 151 3.45 -8.17 7.30
N THR A 152 3.82 -8.60 8.50
CA THR A 152 5.20 -8.94 8.88
C THR A 152 5.21 -9.97 9.99
N ALA A 153 6.36 -10.58 10.22
CA ALA A 153 6.57 -11.53 11.30
C ALA A 153 8.00 -11.46 11.84
N GLY A 154 8.29 -12.18 12.93
CA GLY A 154 9.65 -12.36 13.38
C GLY A 154 10.52 -13.10 12.35
N PRO A 155 11.86 -12.96 12.40
CA PRO A 155 12.76 -13.37 11.32
C PRO A 155 12.63 -14.83 10.87
N ILE A 156 12.45 -15.75 11.82
CA ILE A 156 12.32 -17.19 11.52
C ILE A 156 11.01 -17.44 10.77
N LYS A 157 9.91 -16.85 11.25
CA LYS A 157 8.59 -17.01 10.68
C LYS A 157 8.48 -16.35 9.30
N LEU A 158 9.09 -15.17 9.10
CA LEU A 158 9.21 -14.54 7.79
C LEU A 158 9.87 -15.44 6.76
N LYS A 159 10.95 -16.12 7.13
CA LYS A 159 11.61 -17.11 6.25
C LYS A 159 10.65 -18.23 5.86
N LEU A 160 9.87 -18.73 6.81
CA LEU A 160 8.88 -19.79 6.56
C LEU A 160 7.75 -19.31 5.64
N ILE A 161 7.18 -18.14 5.92
CA ILE A 161 6.14 -17.51 5.09
C ILE A 161 6.65 -17.38 3.64
N ASN A 162 7.79 -16.75 3.44
CA ASN A 162 8.32 -16.49 2.11
C ASN A 162 8.78 -17.77 1.37
N ALA A 163 9.27 -18.78 2.10
CA ALA A 163 9.77 -20.03 1.49
C ALA A 163 8.67 -21.06 1.23
N VAL A 164 7.57 -21.04 1.97
CA VAL A 164 6.53 -22.08 1.93
C VAL A 164 5.15 -21.50 1.63
N GLU A 165 4.68 -20.54 2.44
CA GLU A 165 3.31 -20.03 2.30
C GLU A 165 3.12 -19.23 1.00
N ILE A 166 4.04 -18.33 0.65
CA ILE A 166 3.97 -17.55 -0.60
C ILE A 166 3.97 -18.45 -1.85
N PRO A 167 4.89 -19.42 -2.02
CA PRO A 167 4.80 -20.37 -3.13
C PRO A 167 3.50 -21.19 -3.16
N LEU A 168 2.94 -21.53 -1.99
CA LEU A 168 1.69 -22.27 -1.91
C LEU A 168 0.49 -21.43 -2.36
N VAL A 169 0.40 -20.16 -1.95
CA VAL A 169 -0.68 -19.26 -2.36
C VAL A 169 -0.62 -18.95 -3.87
N HIS A 170 0.58 -18.99 -4.49
CA HIS A 170 0.71 -18.92 -5.94
C HIS A 170 0.02 -20.08 -6.66
N LEU A 171 -0.04 -21.29 -6.06
CA LEU A 171 -0.79 -22.43 -6.63
C LEU A 171 -2.30 -22.20 -6.59
N LEU A 172 -2.75 -21.33 -5.66
CA LEU A 172 -4.15 -20.91 -5.53
C LEU A 172 -4.48 -19.69 -6.41
N GLY A 173 -3.55 -19.25 -7.25
CA GLY A 173 -3.74 -18.12 -8.16
C GLY A 173 -3.58 -16.74 -7.51
N LYS A 174 -3.06 -16.66 -6.28
CA LYS A 174 -2.80 -15.40 -5.57
C LYS A 174 -1.49 -14.75 -6.02
N GLY A 175 -1.45 -13.42 -6.03
CA GLY A 175 -0.33 -12.62 -6.50
C GLY A 175 0.61 -12.10 -5.41
N ASP A 176 0.55 -12.65 -4.19
CA ASP A 176 1.48 -12.25 -3.12
C ASP A 176 2.94 -12.49 -3.53
N VAL A 177 3.81 -11.55 -3.21
CA VAL A 177 5.23 -11.63 -3.59
C VAL A 177 6.09 -12.01 -2.40
N ALA A 178 6.04 -11.23 -1.33
CA ALA A 178 6.79 -11.48 -0.10
C ALA A 178 6.28 -10.66 1.08
N CYS A 179 6.50 -11.17 2.29
CA CYS A 179 6.45 -10.38 3.51
C CYS A 179 7.86 -9.93 3.88
N TYR A 180 8.00 -8.69 4.38
CA TYR A 180 9.29 -8.06 4.63
C TYR A 180 9.49 -7.76 6.12
N GLY A 181 10.76 -7.83 6.57
CA GLY A 181 11.17 -7.51 7.93
C GLY A 181 11.91 -6.16 8.00
N ARG A 182 12.27 -5.76 9.22
CA ARG A 182 12.97 -4.48 9.48
C ARG A 182 14.23 -4.31 8.59
N LYS A 183 15.06 -5.35 8.45
CA LYS A 183 16.29 -5.27 7.63
C LYS A 183 16.01 -5.01 6.16
N ASP A 184 14.90 -5.52 5.65
CA ASP A 184 14.46 -5.25 4.26
C ASP A 184 14.06 -3.78 4.12
N PHE A 185 13.26 -3.24 5.04
CA PHE A 185 12.88 -1.83 5.05
C PHE A 185 14.08 -0.89 5.20
N GLU A 186 15.03 -1.21 6.07
CA GLU A 186 16.31 -0.45 6.20
C GLU A 186 17.08 -0.44 4.87
N ARG A 187 17.10 -1.57 4.15
CA ARG A 187 17.71 -1.65 2.82
C ARG A 187 16.93 -0.84 1.79
N PHE A 188 15.60 -0.98 1.71
CA PHE A 188 14.75 -0.23 0.78
C PHE A 188 14.89 1.28 0.99
N CYS A 189 14.89 1.73 2.24
CA CYS A 189 15.10 3.14 2.59
C CYS A 189 16.46 3.64 2.12
N ARG A 190 17.53 2.90 2.40
CA ARG A 190 18.88 3.28 1.98
C ARG A 190 19.00 3.40 0.45
N GLU A 191 18.36 2.49 -0.29
CA GLU A 191 18.41 2.47 -1.76
C GLU A 191 17.48 3.48 -2.43
N SER A 192 16.54 4.07 -1.68
CA SER A 192 15.55 5.05 -2.18
C SER A 192 15.76 6.48 -1.66
N GLY A 193 16.70 6.69 -0.73
CA GLY A 193 16.91 7.99 -0.11
C GLY A 193 15.87 8.37 0.96
N LEU A 194 15.01 7.43 1.35
CA LEU A 194 14.09 7.60 2.48
C LEU A 194 14.79 7.22 3.79
N LYS A 195 14.30 7.76 4.91
CA LYS A 195 14.73 7.42 6.27
C LYS A 195 13.65 6.59 6.95
N LEU A 196 13.99 5.42 7.45
CA LEU A 196 13.10 4.62 8.28
C LEU A 196 12.97 5.25 9.67
N GLU A 197 11.77 5.73 10.05
CA GLU A 197 11.50 6.32 11.36
C GLU A 197 10.86 5.33 12.32
N LEU A 198 9.93 4.52 11.79
CA LEU A 198 9.20 3.54 12.58
C LEU A 198 9.14 2.20 11.84
N PHE A 199 9.32 1.12 12.56
CA PHE A 199 9.00 -0.24 12.12
C PHE A 199 8.51 -1.03 13.32
N GLU A 200 7.21 -1.26 13.39
CA GLU A 200 6.57 -2.01 14.47
C GLU A 200 5.89 -3.27 13.92
N GLN A 201 6.19 -4.39 14.55
CA GLN A 201 5.38 -5.59 14.43
C GLN A 201 4.30 -5.55 15.51
N ARG A 202 3.04 -5.47 15.11
CA ARG A 202 1.88 -5.48 16.00
C ARG A 202 1.25 -6.88 16.09
N LYS A 203 0.27 -7.06 16.98
CA LYS A 203 -0.45 -8.34 17.13
C LYS A 203 -1.08 -8.78 15.81
N GLY A 204 -1.14 -10.09 15.56
CA GLY A 204 -1.76 -10.66 14.35
C GLY A 204 -0.93 -10.46 13.07
N PHE A 205 0.40 -10.47 13.18
CA PHE A 205 1.32 -10.31 12.04
C PHE A 205 1.19 -8.96 11.29
N ARG A 206 0.71 -7.94 11.96
CA ARG A 206 0.50 -6.62 11.34
C ARG A 206 1.78 -5.78 11.43
N LEU A 207 2.14 -5.18 10.31
CA LEU A 207 3.20 -4.17 10.20
C LEU A 207 2.60 -2.77 10.34
N HIS A 208 3.27 -1.92 11.08
CA HIS A 208 3.13 -0.47 11.00
C HIS A 208 4.51 0.14 10.79
N SER A 209 4.70 0.83 9.68
CA SER A 209 6.00 1.41 9.33
C SER A 209 5.84 2.81 8.76
N VAL A 210 6.75 3.70 9.16
CA VAL A 210 6.80 5.08 8.70
C VAL A 210 8.19 5.38 8.19
N MET A 211 8.26 5.90 6.98
CA MET A 211 9.48 6.38 6.34
C MET A 211 9.31 7.84 5.97
N ARG A 212 10.40 8.60 6.01
CA ARG A 212 10.41 10.04 5.72
C ARG A 212 11.37 10.38 4.59
N LYS A 213 10.95 11.29 3.72
CA LYS A 213 11.86 11.96 2.78
C LYS A 213 12.65 13.03 3.52
N SER A 214 13.98 13.02 3.35
CA SER A 214 14.84 14.06 3.91
C SER A 214 14.45 15.46 3.39
N VAL A 215 14.67 16.48 4.22
CA VAL A 215 14.45 17.88 3.86
C VAL A 215 15.53 18.35 2.90
#